data_7165647d8469629ff498944aa24b5f0a
#
_entry.id   7165647d8469629ff498944aa24b5f0a
#
_cell.length_a   1.000
_cell.length_b   1.000
_cell.length_c   1.000
_cell.angle_alpha   90.00
_cell.angle_beta   90.00
_cell.angle_gamma   90.00
#
_symmetry.space_group_name_H-M   'P 1'
#
loop_
_entity.id
_entity.type
_entity.pdbx_description
1 polymer ?
#
loop_
_entity_poly.entity_id
_entity_poly.type
_entity_poly.pdbx_seq_one_letter_code
_entity_poly.pdbx_strand_id
1 'polypeptide(L)'
;PEILVVGCSPENSPAMIKSIYAGKILDIDSKPTLSDGTAGGLESGSITFPICCEYIDQTFLVTEDEIKKAMELYYNNENQIIEGAAGVAIATFLKIKNHFSEKKVGIIICGGNIDQKSFLSLINTN
;
A
#
# COMPACT_ATOMS: atom_id res chain seq x y z
N PRO A 1 -13.08 -20.62 -6.49
CA PRO A 1 -11.78 -20.26 -7.04
C PRO A 1 -10.87 -19.81 -5.91
N GLU A 2 -9.65 -20.29 -5.93
CA GLU A 2 -8.64 -19.85 -4.99
C GLU A 2 -8.19 -18.42 -5.40
N ILE A 3 -8.37 -17.46 -4.50
CA ILE A 3 -7.95 -16.08 -4.70
C ILE A 3 -6.68 -15.90 -3.88
N LEU A 4 -5.60 -15.48 -4.53
CA LEU A 4 -4.37 -15.07 -3.84
C LEU A 4 -4.55 -13.63 -3.33
N VAL A 5 -4.42 -13.45 -2.03
CA VAL A 5 -4.51 -12.14 -1.36
C VAL A 5 -3.11 -11.61 -1.09
N VAL A 6 -2.80 -10.44 -1.65
CA VAL A 6 -1.52 -9.76 -1.46
C VAL A 6 -1.70 -8.54 -0.55
N GLY A 7 -1.05 -8.56 0.60
CA GLY A 7 -0.94 -7.42 1.50
C GLY A 7 0.25 -6.53 1.11
N CYS A 8 0.07 -5.22 1.17
CA CYS A 8 1.13 -4.26 0.86
C CYS A 8 1.16 -3.10 1.84
N SER A 9 2.36 -2.59 2.11
CA SER A 9 2.58 -1.44 2.99
C SER A 9 3.77 -0.60 2.49
N PRO A 10 3.83 0.69 2.88
CA PRO A 10 5.05 1.46 2.68
C PRO A 10 6.18 0.92 3.58
N GLU A 11 7.41 0.95 3.10
CA GLU A 11 8.59 0.58 3.90
C GLU A 11 8.74 1.46 5.15
N ASN A 12 8.27 2.69 5.06
CA ASN A 12 8.33 3.66 6.15
C ASN A 12 7.31 3.40 7.28
N SER A 13 6.26 2.61 7.03
CA SER A 13 5.25 2.26 8.04
C SER A 13 4.73 0.82 7.86
N PRO A 14 5.57 -0.20 8.13
CA PRO A 14 5.27 -1.59 7.83
C PRO A 14 4.66 -2.37 9.01
N ALA A 15 3.98 -1.70 9.95
CA ALA A 15 3.58 -2.28 11.23
C ALA A 15 2.77 -3.58 11.09
N MET A 16 1.75 -3.61 10.22
CA MET A 16 0.93 -4.81 9.99
C MET A 16 1.77 -5.95 9.41
N ILE A 17 2.55 -5.69 8.36
CA ILE A 17 3.35 -6.74 7.71
C ILE A 17 4.38 -7.34 8.68
N LYS A 18 5.09 -6.50 9.43
CA LYS A 18 6.06 -6.99 10.41
C LYS A 18 5.40 -7.76 11.55
N SER A 19 4.21 -7.34 11.97
CA SER A 19 3.43 -8.04 13.00
C SER A 19 2.94 -9.41 12.51
N ILE A 20 2.51 -9.53 11.25
CA ILE A 20 2.16 -10.81 10.63
C ILE A 20 3.36 -11.78 10.68
N TYR A 21 4.54 -11.34 10.24
CA TYR A 21 5.74 -12.19 10.28
C TYR A 21 6.16 -12.58 11.69
N ALA A 22 5.94 -11.72 12.67
CA ALA A 22 6.25 -12.00 14.07
C ALA A 22 5.20 -12.87 14.77
N GLY A 23 4.02 -13.06 14.18
CA GLY A 23 2.87 -13.75 14.78
C GLY A 23 2.27 -13.01 15.99
N LYS A 24 2.61 -11.73 16.17
CA LYS A 24 2.12 -10.87 17.25
C LYS A 24 2.19 -9.40 16.85
N ILE A 25 1.35 -8.57 17.43
CA ILE A 25 1.42 -7.13 17.24
C ILE A 25 2.75 -6.60 17.79
N LEU A 26 3.47 -5.87 16.93
CA LEU A 26 4.71 -5.19 17.26
C LEU A 26 4.45 -3.69 17.38
N ASP A 27 5.09 -3.07 18.35
CA ASP A 27 5.20 -1.63 18.45
C ASP A 27 6.36 -1.17 17.56
N ILE A 28 6.04 -0.47 16.48
CA ILE A 28 6.99 -0.07 15.45
C ILE A 28 6.83 1.42 15.15
N ASP A 29 7.91 2.14 15.26
CA ASP A 29 7.96 3.55 14.87
C ASP A 29 7.74 3.69 13.36
N SER A 30 6.78 4.53 12.98
CA SER A 30 6.55 4.91 11.60
C SER A 30 7.38 6.14 11.24
N LYS A 31 7.97 6.10 10.05
CA LYS A 31 8.59 7.27 9.42
C LYS A 31 7.56 7.98 8.55
N PRO A 32 7.80 9.26 8.18
CA PRO A 32 6.94 9.95 7.22
C PRO A 32 6.77 9.14 5.94
N THR A 33 5.53 9.06 5.46
CA THR A 33 5.17 8.32 4.24
C THR A 33 4.07 9.06 3.47
N LEU A 34 4.07 8.92 2.16
CA LEU A 34 2.98 9.37 1.30
C LEU A 34 1.67 8.64 1.60
N SER A 35 1.76 7.45 2.17
CA SER A 35 0.62 6.63 2.59
C SER A 35 0.23 6.93 4.04
N ASP A 36 -0.05 8.21 4.33
CA ASP A 36 -0.40 8.68 5.66
C ASP A 36 -1.65 7.99 6.23
N GLY A 37 -2.63 7.69 5.39
CA GLY A 37 -3.84 6.96 5.77
C GLY A 37 -3.60 5.52 6.25
N THR A 38 -2.42 4.95 6.00
CA THR A 38 -2.03 3.62 6.49
C THR A 38 -0.84 3.66 7.45
N ALA A 39 -0.36 4.87 7.77
CA ALA A 39 0.76 5.06 8.67
C ALA A 39 0.34 4.88 10.14
N GLY A 40 1.23 4.32 10.94
CA GLY A 40 1.03 4.14 12.36
C GLY A 40 1.18 2.71 12.85
N GLY A 41 1.00 2.55 14.15
CA GLY A 41 1.04 1.26 14.83
C GLY A 41 -0.28 0.53 14.81
N LEU A 42 -0.28 -0.68 15.36
CA LEU A 42 -1.46 -1.47 15.63
C LEU A 42 -1.80 -1.41 17.11
N GLU A 43 -3.05 -1.14 17.42
CA GLU A 43 -3.52 -1.20 18.80
C GLU A 43 -3.55 -2.64 19.31
N SER A 44 -3.25 -2.80 20.61
CA SER A 44 -3.41 -4.08 21.28
C SER A 44 -4.88 -4.52 21.19
N GLY A 45 -5.11 -5.75 20.76
CA GLY A 45 -6.47 -6.28 20.57
C GLY A 45 -7.13 -5.87 19.24
N SER A 46 -6.36 -5.31 18.28
CA SER A 46 -6.87 -5.02 16.94
C SER A 46 -7.53 -6.24 16.31
N ILE A 47 -8.80 -6.12 15.93
CA ILE A 47 -9.58 -7.20 15.29
C ILE A 47 -9.09 -7.50 13.88
N THR A 48 -8.41 -6.56 13.22
CA THR A 48 -7.88 -6.74 11.86
C THR A 48 -6.63 -7.59 11.82
N PHE A 49 -5.83 -7.61 12.89
CA PHE A 49 -4.59 -8.38 12.92
C PHE A 49 -4.80 -9.89 12.68
N PRO A 50 -5.67 -10.61 13.44
CA PRO A 50 -5.91 -12.03 13.19
C PRO A 50 -6.50 -12.28 11.80
N ILE A 51 -7.35 -11.39 11.29
CA ILE A 51 -7.91 -11.49 9.94
C ILE A 51 -6.80 -11.39 8.88
N CYS A 52 -5.89 -10.43 9.02
CA CYS A 52 -4.75 -10.31 8.12
C CYS A 52 -3.82 -11.52 8.18
N CYS A 53 -3.58 -12.08 9.37
CA CYS A 53 -2.79 -13.31 9.52
C CYS A 53 -3.43 -14.52 8.83
N GLU A 54 -4.77 -14.59 8.81
CA GLU A 54 -5.50 -15.71 8.23
C GLU A 54 -5.63 -15.63 6.71
N TYR A 55 -5.86 -14.42 6.17
CA TYR A 55 -6.26 -14.26 4.77
C TYR A 55 -5.20 -13.67 3.84
N ILE A 56 -4.09 -13.14 4.35
CA ILE A 56 -3.01 -12.62 3.50
C ILE A 56 -2.02 -13.74 3.19
N ASP A 57 -1.91 -14.09 1.91
CA ASP A 57 -1.01 -15.14 1.43
C ASP A 57 0.42 -14.63 1.22
N GLN A 58 0.57 -13.41 0.75
CA GLN A 58 1.88 -12.79 0.46
C GLN A 58 1.88 -11.33 0.87
N THR A 59 3.05 -10.83 1.24
CA THR A 59 3.21 -9.42 1.62
C THR A 59 4.38 -8.77 0.91
N PHE A 60 4.23 -7.49 0.56
CA PHE A 60 5.27 -6.70 -0.07
C PHE A 60 5.37 -5.30 0.53
N LEU A 61 6.59 -4.80 0.55
CA LEU A 61 6.88 -3.42 0.92
C LEU A 61 7.28 -2.61 -0.33
N VAL A 62 6.88 -1.35 -0.35
CA VAL A 62 7.22 -0.40 -1.41
C VAL A 62 7.83 0.87 -0.82
N THR A 63 8.74 1.45 -1.58
CA THR A 63 9.39 2.72 -1.22
C THR A 63 8.49 3.92 -1.52
N GLU A 64 8.82 5.08 -0.94
CA GLU A 64 8.12 6.34 -1.23
C GLU A 64 8.21 6.73 -2.72
N ASP A 65 9.37 6.48 -3.35
CA ASP A 65 9.54 6.72 -4.80
C ASP A 65 8.67 5.81 -5.66
N GLU A 66 8.51 4.54 -5.27
CA GLU A 66 7.61 3.60 -5.96
C GLU A 66 6.15 4.05 -5.82
N ILE A 67 5.75 4.53 -4.63
CA ILE A 67 4.40 5.06 -4.38
C ILE A 67 4.14 6.30 -5.24
N LYS A 68 5.06 7.27 -5.22
CA LYS A 68 4.96 8.49 -6.03
C LYS A 68 4.80 8.19 -7.52
N LYS A 69 5.66 7.32 -8.07
CA LYS A 69 5.60 6.90 -9.48
C LYS A 69 4.28 6.21 -9.82
N ALA A 70 3.75 5.40 -8.90
CA ALA A 70 2.46 4.73 -9.08
C ALA A 70 1.30 5.72 -9.11
N MET A 71 1.29 6.72 -8.22
CA MET A 71 0.30 7.80 -8.21
C MET A 71 0.34 8.63 -9.50
N GLU A 72 1.54 9.01 -9.95
CA GLU A 72 1.74 9.72 -11.20
C GLU A 72 1.26 8.92 -12.41
N LEU A 73 1.65 7.64 -12.50
CA LEU A 73 1.24 6.75 -13.59
C LEU A 73 -0.28 6.61 -13.64
N TYR A 74 -0.93 6.42 -12.49
CA TYR A 74 -2.37 6.29 -12.42
C TYR A 74 -3.08 7.58 -12.88
N TYR A 75 -2.62 8.74 -12.40
CA TYR A 75 -3.16 10.03 -12.83
C TYR A 75 -3.03 10.25 -14.33
N ASN A 76 -1.88 9.94 -14.92
CA ASN A 76 -1.63 10.13 -16.35
C ASN A 76 -2.49 9.21 -17.25
N ASN A 77 -2.88 8.04 -16.75
CA ASN A 77 -3.68 7.07 -17.52
C ASN A 77 -5.19 7.22 -17.28
N GLU A 78 -5.59 7.43 -16.03
CA GLU A 78 -6.99 7.43 -15.62
C GLU A 78 -7.57 8.84 -15.41
N ASN A 79 -6.70 9.87 -15.41
CA ASN A 79 -7.07 11.25 -15.09
C ASN A 79 -7.81 11.40 -13.74
N GLN A 80 -7.43 10.55 -12.79
CA GLN A 80 -8.01 10.53 -11.44
C GLN A 80 -6.91 10.70 -10.39
N ILE A 81 -7.19 11.50 -9.37
CA ILE A 81 -6.32 11.71 -8.22
C ILE A 81 -6.58 10.60 -7.21
N ILE A 82 -5.51 10.00 -6.73
CA ILE A 82 -5.52 9.01 -5.65
C ILE A 82 -4.56 9.43 -4.54
N GLU A 83 -4.84 9.02 -3.31
CA GLU A 83 -3.94 9.21 -2.18
C GLU A 83 -2.83 8.14 -2.13
N GLY A 84 -1.82 8.37 -1.30
CA GLY A 84 -0.68 7.48 -1.17
C GLY A 84 -1.05 6.05 -0.78
N ALA A 85 -2.07 5.85 0.05
CA ALA A 85 -2.56 4.53 0.42
C ALA A 85 -2.99 3.68 -0.79
N ALA A 86 -3.71 4.29 -1.74
CA ALA A 86 -4.05 3.64 -3.00
C ALA A 86 -2.80 3.45 -3.90
N GLY A 87 -1.88 4.42 -3.88
CA GLY A 87 -0.60 4.34 -4.57
C GLY A 87 0.24 3.14 -4.16
N VAL A 88 0.22 2.74 -2.88
CA VAL A 88 0.91 1.54 -2.37
C VAL A 88 0.47 0.27 -3.10
N ALA A 89 -0.83 0.08 -3.31
CA ALA A 89 -1.37 -1.11 -3.99
C ALA A 89 -0.91 -1.17 -5.45
N ILE A 90 -0.95 -0.04 -6.16
CA ILE A 90 -0.50 0.07 -7.54
C ILE A 90 1.02 -0.14 -7.63
N ALA A 91 1.80 0.50 -6.75
CA ALA A 91 3.26 0.34 -6.69
C ALA A 91 3.65 -1.13 -6.48
N THR A 92 2.97 -1.82 -5.58
CA THR A 92 3.17 -3.24 -5.34
C THR A 92 2.89 -4.05 -6.60
N PHE A 93 1.75 -3.82 -7.26
CA PHE A 93 1.44 -4.51 -8.52
C PHE A 93 2.52 -4.27 -9.59
N LEU A 94 2.96 -3.04 -9.80
CA LEU A 94 4.02 -2.72 -10.76
C LEU A 94 5.31 -3.47 -10.46
N LYS A 95 5.67 -3.60 -9.20
CA LYS A 95 6.87 -4.31 -8.72
C LYS A 95 6.83 -5.81 -9.00
N ILE A 96 5.67 -6.44 -8.86
CA ILE A 96 5.52 -7.89 -8.93
C ILE A 96 4.67 -8.38 -10.11
N LYS A 97 4.27 -7.52 -11.04
CA LYS A 97 3.34 -7.83 -12.14
C LYS A 97 3.73 -9.04 -12.97
N ASN A 98 5.03 -9.33 -13.10
CA ASN A 98 5.51 -10.48 -13.86
C ASN A 98 5.12 -11.82 -13.23
N HIS A 99 4.83 -11.87 -11.92
CA HIS A 99 4.33 -13.05 -11.22
C HIS A 99 2.87 -13.36 -11.58
N PHE A 100 2.16 -12.40 -12.15
CA PHE A 100 0.74 -12.48 -12.47
C PHE A 100 0.46 -12.43 -13.98
N SER A 101 1.47 -12.76 -14.81
CA SER A 101 1.26 -12.88 -16.26
C SER A 101 0.09 -13.82 -16.53
N GLU A 102 -0.82 -13.39 -17.40
CA GLU A 102 -2.04 -14.11 -17.78
C GLU A 102 -3.06 -14.37 -16.63
N LYS A 103 -2.86 -13.74 -15.47
CA LYS A 103 -3.81 -13.79 -14.36
C LYS A 103 -4.74 -12.57 -14.38
N LYS A 104 -5.93 -12.73 -13.82
CA LYS A 104 -6.81 -11.60 -13.51
C LYS A 104 -6.40 -11.03 -12.15
N VAL A 105 -6.09 -9.75 -12.11
CA VAL A 105 -5.66 -9.05 -10.89
C VAL A 105 -6.66 -7.96 -10.57
N GLY A 106 -7.16 -7.94 -9.34
CA GLY A 106 -7.92 -6.83 -8.78
C GLY A 106 -7.02 -5.99 -7.89
N ILE A 107 -6.99 -4.67 -8.11
CA ILE A 107 -6.27 -3.72 -7.27
C ILE A 107 -7.30 -2.85 -6.55
N ILE A 108 -7.22 -2.79 -5.23
CA ILE A 108 -8.10 -1.96 -4.42
C ILE A 108 -7.56 -0.53 -4.39
N ILE A 109 -8.30 0.39 -5.00
CA ILE A 109 -8.05 1.84 -4.93
C ILE A 109 -8.79 2.37 -3.72
N CYS A 110 -8.13 2.35 -2.56
CA CYS A 110 -8.79 2.54 -1.26
C CYS A 110 -9.02 4.00 -0.88
N GLY A 111 -8.61 4.98 -1.69
CA GLY A 111 -8.87 6.38 -1.37
C GLY A 111 -8.31 7.40 -2.34
N GLY A 112 -8.85 8.61 -2.23
CA GLY A 112 -8.46 9.80 -3.00
C GLY A 112 -8.57 11.08 -2.17
N ASN A 113 -8.44 10.96 -0.85
CA ASN A 113 -8.57 12.09 0.08
C ASN A 113 -7.27 12.92 0.16
N ILE A 114 -6.84 13.41 -0.98
CA ILE A 114 -5.72 14.34 -1.13
C ILE A 114 -6.18 15.54 -1.95
N ASP A 115 -5.83 16.74 -1.53
CA ASP A 115 -6.18 17.91 -2.33
C ASP A 115 -5.34 17.99 -3.61
N GLN A 116 -5.97 18.54 -4.66
CA GLN A 116 -5.38 18.59 -6.00
C GLN A 116 -4.03 19.34 -6.03
N LYS A 117 -3.90 20.42 -5.27
CA LYS A 117 -2.67 21.22 -5.25
C LYS A 117 -1.51 20.43 -4.63
N SER A 118 -1.75 19.77 -3.51
CA SER A 118 -0.77 18.89 -2.85
C SER A 118 -0.37 17.73 -3.76
N PHE A 119 -1.35 17.08 -4.41
CA PHE A 119 -1.08 16.01 -5.36
C PHE A 119 -0.21 16.47 -6.53
N LEU A 120 -0.58 17.56 -7.20
CA LEU A 120 0.19 18.08 -8.34
C LEU A 120 1.60 18.55 -7.93
N SER A 121 1.73 19.13 -6.74
CA SER A 121 3.05 19.47 -6.19
C SER A 121 3.90 18.23 -5.99
N LEU A 122 3.31 17.16 -5.48
CA LEU A 122 4.00 15.89 -5.24
C LEU A 122 4.53 15.27 -6.54
N ILE A 123 3.68 15.12 -7.57
CA ILE A 123 4.08 14.44 -8.80
C ILE A 123 4.99 15.28 -9.71
N ASN A 124 4.95 16.62 -9.60
CA ASN A 124 5.79 17.53 -10.39
C ASN A 124 7.16 17.86 -9.76
N THR A 125 7.46 17.34 -8.58
CA THR A 125 8.78 17.52 -7.95
C THR A 125 9.75 16.51 -8.54
N ASN A 126 10.68 16.97 -9.39
CA ASN A 126 11.79 16.17 -9.92
C ASN A 126 12.88 15.97 -8.85
#